data_8f5ed893285e796d556fd98e46765965
#
_entry.id   8f5ed893285e796d556fd98e46765965
#
_cell.length_a   1.000
_cell.length_b   1.000
_cell.length_c   1.000
_cell.angle_alpha   90.00
_cell.angle_beta   90.00
_cell.angle_gamma   90.00
#
_symmetry.space_group_name_H-M   'P 1'
#
loop_
_entity.id
_entity.type
_entity.pdbx_description
1 polymer ?
#
loop_
_entity_poly.entity_id
_entity_poly.type
_entity_poly.pdbx_seq_one_letter_code
_entity_poly.pdbx_strand_id
1 'polypeptide(L)'
;MIDVRLAGRYRLESEIGAGGMTGVWQAVDEVLERPVAVKILHRHLLSNQVFCDRFRKEALAAGVLIHPNIVSVYDTGQHDEAPYVVMEYVAGGSLASRLGQGPLPPGEVSAIGAEVCTALAYAHRVGVVHRDLKPDNILISESGQVKVTDFAVAGAALGGDLTATGALLGTLSFLAPEVLEGGEPNPAADLYALGVVLFKALTGRSPRMAMDLGTSAGRPRPPAHPRDFRPEVPRDLDAAVARALSVNPTERFADAAELGLVLRSVAQSRPARAAVSPAPVPPPHPGNLSTPHPPAPPGPGDTTSFVRSEGRWLAPVVLLVLVAIAVVIGVLQLSGKVSIIGGGGGTSAAPPPSPTVSQVPLHAGGTLKPNPPAGDPYEHQDQVAQAFDGNPSTSWSTQWYPTPVFGGLRDAVGIYGDAGQPVALKRIEVDTTLPGWTAAIETSDDGQNWSAPGPSATVSSQQSFDVSALGSHRYWMVWITKLVAGPNGFQASIAEIKAFH
;
A
#
# COMPACT_ATOMS: atom_id res chain seq x y z
N MET A 1 21.17 14.03 1.01
CA MET A 1 22.36 13.21 1.38
C MET A 1 23.20 13.05 0.11
N ILE A 2 23.69 14.15 -0.42
CA ILE A 2 24.52 14.15 -1.62
C ILE A 2 25.95 14.05 -1.12
N ASP A 3 26.73 13.10 -1.63
CA ASP A 3 28.14 12.81 -1.33
C ASP A 3 28.46 11.88 -0.13
N VAL A 4 27.54 10.97 0.21
CA VAL A 4 27.82 9.88 1.17
C VAL A 4 28.52 8.74 0.44
N ARG A 5 29.69 8.28 0.97
CA ARG A 5 30.42 7.11 0.47
C ARG A 5 30.26 5.94 1.42
N LEU A 6 29.62 4.87 0.96
CA LEU A 6 29.51 3.64 1.72
C LEU A 6 30.78 2.82 1.54
N ALA A 7 31.33 2.33 2.65
CA ALA A 7 32.60 1.58 2.70
C ALA A 7 33.77 2.26 1.93
N GLY A 8 33.75 3.59 1.75
CA GLY A 8 34.75 4.33 0.97
C GLY A 8 34.78 3.99 -0.54
N ARG A 9 33.73 3.29 -1.05
CA ARG A 9 33.68 2.77 -2.42
C ARG A 9 32.43 3.18 -3.20
N TYR A 10 31.26 3.12 -2.57
CA TYR A 10 29.99 3.38 -3.27
C TYR A 10 29.50 4.79 -2.98
N ARG A 11 29.63 5.69 -3.93
CA ARG A 11 29.21 7.09 -3.81
C ARG A 11 27.73 7.20 -4.19
N LEU A 12 26.90 7.56 -3.23
CA LEU A 12 25.46 7.77 -3.46
C LEU A 12 25.22 9.04 -4.27
N GLU A 13 24.35 8.97 -5.30
CA GLU A 13 24.02 10.10 -6.18
C GLU A 13 22.59 10.59 -5.97
N SER A 14 21.61 9.75 -6.18
CA SER A 14 20.19 10.12 -6.07
C SER A 14 19.35 8.97 -5.53
N GLU A 15 18.31 9.28 -4.80
CA GLU A 15 17.31 8.30 -4.40
C GLU A 15 16.41 7.99 -5.59
N ILE A 16 16.29 6.69 -5.96
CA ILE A 16 15.53 6.21 -7.10
C ILE A 16 14.31 5.40 -6.70
N GLY A 17 14.18 5.08 -5.41
CA GLY A 17 13.02 4.40 -4.85
C GLY A 17 12.99 4.49 -3.34
N ALA A 18 11.80 4.69 -2.78
CA ALA A 18 11.57 4.69 -1.34
C ALA A 18 10.47 3.68 -1.01
N GLY A 19 10.73 2.79 -0.07
CA GLY A 19 9.77 1.85 0.49
C GLY A 19 9.61 2.06 2.00
N GLY A 20 8.64 1.42 2.63
CA GLY A 20 8.40 1.56 4.06
C GLY A 20 9.59 1.13 4.95
N MET A 21 10.41 0.20 4.48
CA MET A 21 11.56 -0.32 5.25
C MET A 21 12.92 0.12 4.68
N THR A 22 13.03 0.42 3.39
CA THR A 22 14.31 0.65 2.71
C THR A 22 14.21 1.80 1.71
N GLY A 23 15.31 2.56 1.56
CA GLY A 23 15.55 3.45 0.44
C GLY A 23 16.45 2.80 -0.60
N VAL A 24 16.20 3.02 -1.89
CA VAL A 24 17.05 2.56 -2.99
C VAL A 24 17.69 3.77 -3.65
N TRP A 25 19.01 3.72 -3.78
CA TRP A 25 19.83 4.82 -4.29
C TRP A 25 20.55 4.40 -5.56
N GLN A 26 20.58 5.27 -6.54
CA GLN A 26 21.59 5.21 -7.59
C GLN A 26 22.93 5.64 -6.99
N ALA A 27 23.97 4.88 -7.29
CA ALA A 27 25.31 5.14 -6.80
C ALA A 27 26.37 4.79 -7.88
N VAL A 28 27.59 5.23 -7.66
CA VAL A 28 28.75 4.83 -8.46
C VAL A 28 29.67 3.97 -7.62
N ASP A 29 30.03 2.80 -8.11
CA ASP A 29 31.16 1.99 -7.63
C ASP A 29 32.44 2.67 -8.13
N GLU A 30 33.09 3.47 -7.29
CA GLU A 30 34.30 4.25 -7.65
C GLU A 30 35.54 3.39 -7.96
N VAL A 31 35.51 2.09 -7.57
CA VAL A 31 36.60 1.16 -7.88
C VAL A 31 36.45 0.53 -9.26
N LEU A 32 35.21 0.19 -9.64
CA LEU A 32 34.91 -0.41 -10.95
C LEU A 32 34.35 0.59 -11.97
N GLU A 33 34.23 1.87 -11.59
CA GLU A 33 33.76 2.99 -12.40
C GLU A 33 32.43 2.69 -13.12
N ARG A 34 31.47 2.08 -12.41
CA ARG A 34 30.18 1.69 -12.97
C ARG A 34 29.00 2.12 -12.10
N PRO A 35 27.82 2.40 -12.70
CA PRO A 35 26.62 2.64 -11.93
C PRO A 35 26.16 1.36 -11.23
N VAL A 36 25.66 1.52 -10.00
CA VAL A 36 25.07 0.47 -9.17
C VAL A 36 23.82 1.00 -8.50
N ALA A 37 22.91 0.10 -8.07
CA ALA A 37 21.83 0.44 -7.16
C ALA A 37 22.21 0.00 -5.75
N VAL A 38 21.90 0.83 -4.75
CA VAL A 38 22.20 0.53 -3.35
C VAL A 38 20.91 0.61 -2.55
N LYS A 39 20.49 -0.54 -1.99
CA LYS A 39 19.33 -0.63 -1.10
C LYS A 39 19.82 -0.52 0.34
N ILE A 40 19.25 0.41 1.13
CA ILE A 40 19.70 0.72 2.50
C ILE A 40 18.50 0.60 3.43
N LEU A 41 18.65 -0.09 4.56
CA LEU A 41 17.64 -0.16 5.60
C LEU A 41 17.48 1.20 6.29
N HIS A 42 16.24 1.65 6.51
CA HIS A 42 15.98 2.92 7.18
C HIS A 42 16.45 2.93 8.63
N ARG A 43 17.03 4.04 9.09
CA ARG A 43 17.62 4.19 10.42
C ARG A 43 16.65 3.88 11.57
N HIS A 44 15.37 4.24 11.43
CA HIS A 44 14.36 3.98 12.46
C HIS A 44 14.08 2.48 12.69
N LEU A 45 14.49 1.59 11.78
CA LEU A 45 14.35 0.14 11.91
C LEU A 45 15.58 -0.57 12.46
N LEU A 46 16.70 0.15 12.66
CA LEU A 46 17.98 -0.47 13.12
C LEU A 46 17.90 -1.02 14.54
N SER A 47 17.05 -0.44 15.39
CA SER A 47 16.81 -0.94 16.75
C SER A 47 16.07 -2.28 16.78
N ASN A 48 15.43 -2.68 15.69
CA ASN A 48 14.72 -3.95 15.59
C ASN A 48 15.56 -4.99 14.85
N GLN A 49 16.16 -5.91 15.60
CA GLN A 49 17.03 -6.95 15.07
C GLN A 49 16.35 -7.85 14.03
N VAL A 50 15.02 -8.05 14.13
CA VAL A 50 14.25 -8.86 13.18
C VAL A 50 14.31 -8.28 11.77
N PHE A 51 14.21 -6.95 11.63
CA PHE A 51 14.33 -6.30 10.31
C PHE A 51 15.74 -6.37 9.76
N CYS A 52 16.76 -6.18 10.60
CA CYS A 52 18.14 -6.30 10.18
C CYS A 52 18.48 -7.71 9.69
N ASP A 53 18.04 -8.75 10.41
CA ASP A 53 18.27 -10.15 10.04
C ASP A 53 17.50 -10.54 8.79
N ARG A 54 16.26 -10.05 8.64
CA ARG A 54 15.46 -10.22 7.43
C ARG A 54 16.17 -9.63 6.21
N PHE A 55 16.59 -8.36 6.29
CA PHE A 55 17.30 -7.67 5.23
C PHE A 55 18.57 -8.42 4.79
N ARG A 56 19.36 -8.92 5.76
CA ARG A 56 20.57 -9.73 5.47
C ARG A 56 20.22 -11.07 4.80
N LYS A 57 19.18 -11.75 5.26
CA LYS A 57 18.73 -13.03 4.67
C LYS A 57 18.24 -12.84 3.23
N GLU A 58 17.50 -11.77 2.94
CA GLU A 58 17.06 -11.43 1.58
C GLU A 58 18.26 -11.21 0.66
N ALA A 59 19.27 -10.43 1.11
CA ALA A 59 20.49 -10.21 0.35
C ALA A 59 21.24 -11.53 0.03
N LEU A 60 21.35 -12.43 1.01
CA LEU A 60 22.00 -13.73 0.82
C LEU A 60 21.27 -14.63 -0.18
N ALA A 61 19.93 -14.66 -0.12
CA ALA A 61 19.13 -15.46 -1.06
C ALA A 61 19.17 -14.90 -2.48
N ALA A 62 19.11 -13.58 -2.62
CA ALA A 62 19.26 -12.94 -3.93
C ALA A 62 20.69 -13.11 -4.49
N GLY A 63 21.71 -13.15 -3.62
CA GLY A 63 23.10 -13.28 -4.00
C GLY A 63 23.49 -14.60 -4.68
N VAL A 64 22.70 -15.68 -4.51
CA VAL A 64 22.94 -16.96 -5.20
C VAL A 64 22.30 -17.02 -6.58
N LEU A 65 21.45 -16.03 -6.94
CA LEU A 65 20.72 -16.01 -8.20
C LEU A 65 21.52 -15.29 -9.28
N ILE A 66 21.97 -16.05 -10.29
CA ILE A 66 22.70 -15.50 -11.47
C ILE A 66 21.91 -15.86 -12.71
N HIS A 67 21.16 -14.87 -13.24
CA HIS A 67 20.31 -15.07 -14.40
C HIS A 67 20.08 -13.73 -15.14
N PRO A 68 20.03 -13.69 -16.49
CA PRO A 68 19.87 -12.45 -17.25
C PRO A 68 18.59 -11.67 -16.92
N ASN A 69 17.52 -12.36 -16.49
CA ASN A 69 16.25 -11.73 -16.09
C ASN A 69 16.11 -11.56 -14.57
N ILE A 70 17.21 -11.64 -13.81
CA ILE A 70 17.24 -11.34 -12.37
C ILE A 70 18.27 -10.24 -12.12
N VAL A 71 17.93 -9.28 -11.25
CA VAL A 71 18.88 -8.25 -10.81
C VAL A 71 19.99 -8.90 -9.99
N SER A 72 21.24 -8.74 -10.44
CA SER A 72 22.40 -9.32 -9.77
C SER A 72 22.76 -8.58 -8.49
N VAL A 73 22.96 -9.28 -7.39
CA VAL A 73 23.55 -8.71 -6.17
C VAL A 73 25.06 -8.77 -6.30
N TYR A 74 25.74 -7.65 -6.06
CA TYR A 74 27.20 -7.51 -6.21
C TYR A 74 27.93 -7.54 -4.88
N ASP A 75 27.35 -6.92 -3.84
CA ASP A 75 27.99 -6.77 -2.55
C ASP A 75 26.97 -6.50 -1.45
N THR A 76 27.37 -6.66 -0.20
CA THR A 76 26.57 -6.29 0.98
C THR A 76 27.50 -5.78 2.07
N GLY A 77 27.03 -4.81 2.85
CA GLY A 77 27.83 -4.23 3.92
C GLY A 77 26.98 -3.52 4.97
N GLN A 78 27.67 -2.74 5.80
CA GLN A 78 27.07 -1.93 6.84
C GLN A 78 27.75 -0.56 6.88
N HIS A 79 26.95 0.51 7.01
CA HIS A 79 27.42 1.88 7.14
C HIS A 79 26.61 2.58 8.23
N ASP A 80 27.28 3.17 9.24
CA ASP A 80 26.62 3.76 10.41
C ASP A 80 25.52 2.84 11.01
N GLU A 81 25.87 1.56 11.22
CA GLU A 81 24.98 0.50 11.70
C GLU A 81 23.87 0.08 10.71
N ALA A 82 23.60 0.84 9.65
CA ALA A 82 22.61 0.50 8.65
C ALA A 82 23.16 -0.53 7.64
N PRO A 83 22.55 -1.72 7.53
CA PRO A 83 22.93 -2.67 6.49
C PRO A 83 22.51 -2.15 5.11
N TYR A 84 23.32 -2.44 4.10
CA TYR A 84 23.06 -2.11 2.71
C TYR A 84 23.37 -3.29 1.79
N VAL A 85 22.73 -3.29 0.62
CA VAL A 85 22.96 -4.24 -0.48
C VAL A 85 23.28 -3.45 -1.73
N VAL A 86 24.39 -3.82 -2.40
CA VAL A 86 24.78 -3.27 -3.70
C VAL A 86 24.35 -4.23 -4.79
N MET A 87 23.64 -3.74 -5.77
CA MET A 87 23.09 -4.55 -6.85
C MET A 87 23.21 -3.84 -8.21
N GLU A 88 22.89 -4.58 -9.25
CA GLU A 88 22.83 -4.11 -10.61
C GLU A 88 21.89 -2.89 -10.71
N TYR A 89 22.38 -1.81 -11.29
CA TYR A 89 21.54 -0.68 -11.67
C TYR A 89 20.90 -0.95 -13.03
N VAL A 90 19.59 -0.96 -13.08
CA VAL A 90 18.82 -1.14 -14.32
C VAL A 90 18.32 0.23 -14.77
N ALA A 91 18.99 0.80 -15.77
CA ALA A 91 18.53 2.03 -16.39
C ALA A 91 17.21 1.80 -17.15
N GLY A 92 16.19 2.60 -16.81
CA GLY A 92 14.85 2.47 -17.35
C GLY A 92 13.80 2.73 -16.28
N GLY A 93 13.13 1.72 -15.78
CA GLY A 93 12.14 1.90 -14.73
C GLY A 93 11.41 0.62 -14.37
N SER A 94 10.47 0.71 -13.43
CA SER A 94 9.64 -0.45 -13.08
C SER A 94 8.44 -0.60 -14.02
N LEU A 95 7.89 -1.82 -14.09
CA LEU A 95 6.61 -2.06 -14.76
C LEU A 95 5.49 -1.21 -14.12
N ALA A 96 5.57 -0.92 -12.82
CA ALA A 96 4.62 -0.05 -12.16
C ALA A 96 4.61 1.36 -12.74
N SER A 97 5.78 1.95 -12.99
CA SER A 97 5.89 3.29 -13.61
C SER A 97 5.33 3.30 -15.04
N ARG A 98 5.51 2.22 -15.83
CA ARG A 98 4.90 2.09 -17.15
C ARG A 98 3.38 1.96 -17.09
N LEU A 99 2.86 1.18 -16.15
CA LEU A 99 1.42 1.02 -15.94
C LEU A 99 0.75 2.30 -15.44
N GLY A 100 1.48 3.23 -14.86
CA GLY A 100 1.02 4.58 -14.55
C GLY A 100 0.58 5.38 -15.78
N GLN A 101 1.05 5.01 -16.98
CA GLN A 101 0.68 5.60 -18.27
C GLN A 101 -0.53 4.89 -18.92
N GLY A 102 -0.98 3.78 -18.37
CA GLY A 102 -2.12 3.00 -18.84
C GLY A 102 -1.80 1.54 -19.15
N PRO A 103 -2.82 0.77 -19.58
CA PRO A 103 -2.65 -0.64 -19.96
C PRO A 103 -1.73 -0.84 -21.16
N LEU A 104 -0.96 -1.93 -21.15
CA LEU A 104 0.00 -2.26 -22.20
C LEU A 104 -0.63 -3.09 -23.32
N PRO A 105 -0.03 -3.09 -24.52
CA PRO A 105 -0.43 -3.98 -25.62
C PRO A 105 -0.30 -5.46 -25.22
N PRO A 106 -1.25 -6.35 -25.62
CA PRO A 106 -1.22 -7.76 -25.23
C PRO A 106 0.07 -8.50 -25.61
N GLY A 107 0.66 -8.21 -26.77
CA GLY A 107 1.94 -8.80 -27.18
C GLY A 107 3.11 -8.39 -26.28
N GLU A 108 3.13 -7.14 -25.83
CA GLU A 108 4.14 -6.63 -24.89
C GLU A 108 3.96 -7.27 -23.52
N VAL A 109 2.72 -7.36 -22.99
CA VAL A 109 2.43 -8.04 -21.73
C VAL A 109 2.87 -9.50 -21.77
N SER A 110 2.62 -10.19 -22.89
CA SER A 110 3.05 -11.58 -23.08
C SER A 110 4.58 -11.72 -23.10
N ALA A 111 5.29 -10.81 -23.75
CA ALA A 111 6.75 -10.81 -23.80
C ALA A 111 7.35 -10.57 -22.40
N ILE A 112 6.89 -9.55 -21.69
CA ILE A 112 7.32 -9.27 -20.29
C ILE A 112 7.03 -10.47 -19.40
N GLY A 113 5.82 -11.02 -19.44
CA GLY A 113 5.44 -12.18 -18.64
C GLY A 113 6.30 -13.41 -18.93
N ALA A 114 6.67 -13.65 -20.19
CA ALA A 114 7.54 -14.77 -20.58
C ALA A 114 8.96 -14.63 -20.01
N GLU A 115 9.53 -13.42 -19.96
CA GLU A 115 10.84 -13.17 -19.35
C GLU A 115 10.78 -13.30 -17.82
N VAL A 116 9.71 -12.81 -17.16
CA VAL A 116 9.48 -13.02 -15.72
C VAL A 116 9.36 -14.52 -15.42
N CYS A 117 8.64 -15.30 -16.24
CA CYS A 117 8.56 -16.76 -16.10
C CYS A 117 9.94 -17.43 -16.17
N THR A 118 10.84 -16.92 -17.03
CA THR A 118 12.20 -17.47 -17.15
C THR A 118 13.00 -17.22 -15.85
N ALA A 119 12.86 -16.04 -15.25
CA ALA A 119 13.46 -15.72 -13.96
C ALA A 119 12.90 -16.60 -12.83
N LEU A 120 11.57 -16.72 -12.73
CA LEU A 120 10.90 -17.54 -11.72
C LEU A 120 11.26 -19.03 -11.84
N ALA A 121 11.25 -19.59 -13.07
CA ALA A 121 11.60 -20.98 -13.30
C ALA A 121 13.04 -21.28 -12.87
N TYR A 122 13.97 -20.35 -13.07
CA TYR A 122 15.34 -20.47 -12.57
C TYR A 122 15.39 -20.44 -11.03
N ALA A 123 14.76 -19.44 -10.40
CA ALA A 123 14.77 -19.28 -8.95
C ALA A 123 14.12 -20.48 -8.25
N HIS A 124 12.95 -20.94 -8.72
CA HIS A 124 12.23 -22.09 -8.16
C HIS A 124 13.04 -23.39 -8.22
N ARG A 125 13.80 -23.60 -9.32
CA ARG A 125 14.67 -24.78 -9.48
C ARG A 125 15.79 -24.83 -8.46
N VAL A 126 16.28 -23.67 -7.99
CA VAL A 126 17.28 -23.58 -6.92
C VAL A 126 16.68 -23.40 -5.53
N GLY A 127 15.36 -23.60 -5.40
CA GLY A 127 14.64 -23.56 -4.13
C GLY A 127 14.31 -22.16 -3.61
N VAL A 128 14.42 -21.12 -4.44
CA VAL A 128 14.08 -19.74 -4.06
C VAL A 128 12.72 -19.36 -4.64
N VAL A 129 11.79 -18.95 -3.76
CA VAL A 129 10.47 -18.43 -4.09
C VAL A 129 10.48 -16.90 -3.94
N HIS A 130 9.85 -16.15 -4.86
CA HIS A 130 9.90 -14.69 -4.86
C HIS A 130 9.09 -14.06 -3.73
N ARG A 131 7.84 -14.50 -3.50
CA ARG A 131 6.94 -14.13 -2.39
C ARG A 131 6.35 -12.72 -2.42
N ASP A 132 6.95 -11.76 -3.11
CA ASP A 132 6.49 -10.38 -3.26
C ASP A 132 6.52 -9.92 -4.73
N LEU A 133 6.04 -10.77 -5.65
CA LEU A 133 6.02 -10.42 -7.06
C LEU A 133 4.90 -9.38 -7.33
N LYS A 134 5.32 -8.20 -7.80
CA LYS A 134 4.45 -7.06 -8.14
C LYS A 134 5.09 -6.20 -9.23
N PRO A 135 4.35 -5.28 -9.87
CA PRO A 135 4.90 -4.44 -10.93
C PRO A 135 6.10 -3.61 -10.52
N ASP A 136 6.21 -3.24 -9.23
CA ASP A 136 7.35 -2.47 -8.70
C ASP A 136 8.65 -3.27 -8.73
N ASN A 137 8.57 -4.59 -8.58
CA ASN A 137 9.70 -5.52 -8.54
C ASN A 137 10.04 -6.13 -9.91
N ILE A 138 9.44 -5.62 -10.99
CA ILE A 138 9.75 -5.99 -12.37
C ILE A 138 10.31 -4.75 -13.06
N LEU A 139 11.62 -4.75 -13.29
CA LEU A 139 12.33 -3.65 -13.95
C LEU A 139 12.42 -3.90 -15.45
N ILE A 140 12.35 -2.84 -16.23
CA ILE A 140 12.47 -2.88 -17.70
C ILE A 140 13.56 -1.88 -18.07
N SER A 141 14.66 -2.39 -18.61
CA SER A 141 15.77 -1.54 -19.05
C SER A 141 15.40 -0.69 -20.27
N GLU A 142 16.22 0.32 -20.57
CA GLU A 142 16.07 1.13 -21.78
C GLU A 142 16.16 0.29 -23.07
N SER A 143 16.89 -0.83 -23.05
CA SER A 143 16.95 -1.78 -24.16
C SER A 143 15.72 -2.71 -24.25
N GLY A 144 14.79 -2.62 -23.28
CA GLY A 144 13.60 -3.48 -23.21
C GLY A 144 13.81 -4.80 -22.46
N GLN A 145 15.01 -5.07 -21.92
CA GLN A 145 15.26 -6.29 -21.13
C GLN A 145 14.51 -6.23 -19.80
N VAL A 146 13.80 -7.33 -19.47
CA VAL A 146 13.08 -7.46 -18.20
C VAL A 146 13.98 -8.10 -17.14
N LYS A 147 13.99 -7.51 -15.94
CA LYS A 147 14.71 -8.03 -14.78
C LYS A 147 13.82 -8.01 -13.53
N VAL A 148 13.78 -9.14 -12.84
CA VAL A 148 13.05 -9.28 -11.56
C VAL A 148 14.01 -8.96 -10.42
N THR A 149 13.55 -8.14 -9.47
CA THR A 149 14.32 -7.75 -8.27
C THR A 149 13.59 -8.16 -6.99
N ASP A 150 14.24 -8.05 -5.85
CA ASP A 150 13.68 -8.24 -4.51
C ASP A 150 13.12 -9.65 -4.26
N PHE A 151 13.93 -10.68 -4.58
CA PHE A 151 13.64 -12.05 -4.17
C PHE A 151 13.73 -12.18 -2.65
N ALA A 152 12.62 -12.49 -1.99
CA ALA A 152 12.50 -12.59 -0.54
C ALA A 152 12.83 -14.01 -0.01
N VAL A 153 13.31 -14.11 1.24
CA VAL A 153 13.57 -15.39 1.92
C VAL A 153 12.36 -15.84 2.74
N ALA A 154 12.28 -17.17 2.95
CA ALA A 154 11.26 -17.80 3.79
C ALA A 154 11.11 -17.14 5.17
N GLY A 155 9.87 -16.77 5.53
CA GLY A 155 9.52 -16.18 6.81
C GLY A 155 9.28 -14.66 6.79
N ALA A 156 9.42 -14.01 5.63
CA ALA A 156 9.29 -12.55 5.52
C ALA A 156 7.86 -12.03 5.30
N ALA A 157 6.99 -12.81 4.68
CA ALA A 157 5.69 -12.28 4.23
C ALA A 157 4.60 -12.20 5.31
N LEU A 158 4.64 -13.00 6.37
CA LEU A 158 3.52 -13.10 7.32
C LEU A 158 3.92 -13.11 8.81
N GLY A 159 5.19 -12.96 9.16
CA GLY A 159 5.64 -12.90 10.54
C GLY A 159 5.73 -11.47 11.08
N GLY A 160 4.78 -11.05 11.89
CA GLY A 160 4.79 -9.86 12.74
C GLY A 160 5.08 -8.52 12.05
N ASP A 161 4.20 -7.53 12.15
CA ASP A 161 4.32 -6.12 11.75
C ASP A 161 4.04 -5.73 10.28
N LEU A 162 3.24 -6.51 9.56
CA LEU A 162 2.76 -6.12 8.23
C LEU A 162 1.73 -4.98 8.22
N THR A 163 1.44 -4.35 9.34
CA THR A 163 0.32 -3.40 9.49
C THR A 163 0.69 -1.92 9.54
N ALA A 164 1.98 -1.58 9.44
CA ALA A 164 2.44 -0.24 9.78
C ALA A 164 2.38 0.83 8.66
N THR A 165 2.07 0.49 7.40
CA THR A 165 2.00 1.54 6.35
C THR A 165 0.99 1.24 5.25
N GLY A 166 0.31 2.28 4.75
CA GLY A 166 -0.61 2.22 3.60
C GLY A 166 -0.03 1.63 2.30
N ALA A 167 1.30 1.44 2.21
CA ALA A 167 2.00 0.69 1.18
C ALA A 167 1.59 -0.80 1.13
N LEU A 168 1.04 -1.33 2.23
CA LEU A 168 0.66 -2.72 2.37
C LEU A 168 -0.59 -3.12 1.60
N LEU A 169 -1.59 -2.23 1.49
CA LEU A 169 -2.82 -2.52 0.74
C LEU A 169 -2.53 -2.80 -0.74
N GLY A 170 -1.51 -2.13 -1.32
CA GLY A 170 -1.04 -2.40 -2.68
C GLY A 170 -0.45 -3.81 -2.83
N THR A 171 0.33 -4.28 -1.87
CA THR A 171 1.01 -5.58 -1.91
C THR A 171 0.04 -6.75 -1.68
N LEU A 172 -0.94 -6.61 -0.76
CA LEU A 172 -1.94 -7.66 -0.47
C LEU A 172 -2.77 -8.05 -1.71
N SER A 173 -2.92 -7.15 -2.68
CA SER A 173 -3.67 -7.43 -3.91
C SER A 173 -3.00 -8.47 -4.82
N PHE A 174 -1.70 -8.73 -4.64
CA PHE A 174 -0.93 -9.71 -5.43
C PHE A 174 -0.76 -11.05 -4.71
N LEU A 175 -1.07 -11.15 -3.41
CA LEU A 175 -0.92 -12.39 -2.67
C LEU A 175 -1.94 -13.44 -3.12
N ALA A 176 -1.48 -14.68 -3.23
CA ALA A 176 -2.32 -15.82 -3.54
C ALA A 176 -3.32 -16.11 -2.40
N PRO A 177 -4.53 -16.66 -2.69
CA PRO A 177 -5.54 -16.96 -1.68
C PRO A 177 -5.02 -17.82 -0.54
N GLU A 178 -4.31 -18.90 -0.86
CA GLU A 178 -3.73 -19.80 0.12
C GLU A 178 -2.72 -19.14 1.06
N VAL A 179 -1.98 -18.12 0.57
CA VAL A 179 -1.03 -17.35 1.38
C VAL A 179 -1.76 -16.39 2.31
N LEU A 180 -2.88 -15.79 1.84
CA LEU A 180 -3.74 -14.95 2.69
C LEU A 180 -4.45 -15.75 3.78
N GLU A 181 -4.70 -17.04 3.53
CA GLU A 181 -5.26 -17.99 4.50
C GLU A 181 -4.19 -18.54 5.47
N GLY A 182 -2.96 -18.01 5.41
CA GLY A 182 -1.86 -18.39 6.31
C GLY A 182 -0.99 -19.55 5.83
N GLY A 183 -1.18 -20.01 4.59
CA GLY A 183 -0.31 -21.00 3.95
C GLY A 183 1.09 -20.43 3.64
N GLU A 184 2.09 -21.31 3.64
CA GLU A 184 3.46 -20.93 3.28
C GLU A 184 3.53 -20.56 1.78
N PRO A 185 4.17 -19.42 1.44
CA PRO A 185 4.41 -19.04 0.06
C PRO A 185 5.24 -20.10 -0.67
N ASN A 186 4.78 -20.51 -1.85
CA ASN A 186 5.36 -21.56 -2.67
C ASN A 186 5.42 -21.12 -4.15
N PRO A 187 6.03 -21.88 -5.05
CA PRO A 187 6.12 -21.54 -6.47
C PRO A 187 4.76 -21.22 -7.12
N ALA A 188 3.69 -21.92 -6.74
CA ALA A 188 2.35 -21.67 -7.30
C ALA A 188 1.79 -20.31 -6.85
N ALA A 189 2.19 -19.80 -5.69
CA ALA A 189 1.82 -18.46 -5.22
C ALA A 189 2.47 -17.36 -6.10
N ASP A 190 3.72 -17.53 -6.54
CA ASP A 190 4.37 -16.61 -7.48
C ASP A 190 3.67 -16.61 -8.84
N LEU A 191 3.16 -17.77 -9.32
CA LEU A 191 2.39 -17.85 -10.55
C LEU A 191 1.05 -17.09 -10.46
N TYR A 192 0.39 -17.17 -9.30
CA TYR A 192 -0.80 -16.35 -9.03
C TYR A 192 -0.48 -14.85 -9.05
N ALA A 193 0.58 -14.45 -8.35
CA ALA A 193 1.03 -13.06 -8.32
C ALA A 193 1.35 -12.54 -9.73
N LEU A 194 2.03 -13.36 -10.57
CA LEU A 194 2.25 -13.05 -11.97
C LEU A 194 0.92 -12.92 -12.74
N GLY A 195 -0.05 -13.80 -12.51
CA GLY A 195 -1.40 -13.70 -13.05
C GLY A 195 -2.06 -12.36 -12.75
N VAL A 196 -1.93 -11.87 -11.50
CA VAL A 196 -2.42 -10.53 -11.09
C VAL A 196 -1.69 -9.42 -11.82
N VAL A 197 -0.36 -9.50 -11.95
CA VAL A 197 0.46 -8.54 -12.70
C VAL A 197 0.02 -8.46 -14.15
N LEU A 198 -0.13 -9.61 -14.83
CA LEU A 198 -0.54 -9.69 -16.24
C LEU A 198 -1.96 -9.14 -16.42
N PHE A 199 -2.89 -9.50 -15.56
CA PHE A 199 -4.26 -8.97 -15.58
C PHE A 199 -4.26 -7.45 -15.48
N LYS A 200 -3.52 -6.90 -14.48
CA LYS A 200 -3.39 -5.46 -14.27
C LYS A 200 -2.73 -4.78 -15.48
N ALA A 201 -1.70 -5.40 -16.03
CA ALA A 201 -1.00 -4.86 -17.21
C ALA A 201 -1.91 -4.80 -18.45
N LEU A 202 -2.81 -5.77 -18.62
CA LEU A 202 -3.76 -5.82 -19.72
C LEU A 202 -4.94 -4.85 -19.56
N THR A 203 -5.45 -4.70 -18.32
CA THR A 203 -6.75 -4.04 -18.08
C THR A 203 -6.63 -2.72 -17.30
N GLY A 204 -5.48 -2.43 -16.68
CA GLY A 204 -5.30 -1.32 -15.75
C GLY A 204 -5.98 -1.54 -14.39
N ARG A 205 -6.61 -2.72 -14.15
CA ARG A 205 -7.41 -3.02 -12.96
C ARG A 205 -6.83 -4.18 -12.17
N SER A 206 -7.10 -4.22 -10.86
CA SER A 206 -6.83 -5.43 -10.06
C SER A 206 -7.94 -6.47 -10.29
N PRO A 207 -7.62 -7.77 -10.44
CA PRO A 207 -8.63 -8.82 -10.57
C PRO A 207 -9.57 -8.90 -9.36
N ARG A 208 -9.12 -8.58 -8.15
CA ARG A 208 -9.97 -8.54 -6.95
C ARG A 208 -11.02 -7.45 -7.02
N MET A 209 -10.68 -6.23 -7.44
CA MET A 209 -11.65 -5.16 -7.64
C MET A 209 -12.65 -5.51 -8.77
N ALA A 210 -12.22 -6.27 -9.76
CA ALA A 210 -13.10 -6.76 -10.82
C ALA A 210 -14.09 -7.83 -10.33
N MET A 211 -13.69 -8.62 -9.32
CA MET A 211 -14.54 -9.63 -8.67
C MET A 211 -15.56 -9.03 -7.71
N ASP A 212 -15.24 -7.94 -7.03
CA ASP A 212 -16.12 -7.30 -6.02
C ASP A 212 -17.32 -6.56 -6.60
N LEU A 213 -17.31 -6.25 -7.90
CA LEU A 213 -18.42 -5.56 -8.58
C LEU A 213 -19.64 -6.45 -8.90
N GLY A 214 -19.60 -7.74 -8.57
CA GLY A 214 -20.68 -8.66 -8.81
C GLY A 214 -21.07 -9.44 -7.55
N THR A 215 -22.16 -9.08 -6.92
CA THR A 215 -22.74 -9.71 -5.74
C THR A 215 -23.17 -11.16 -5.99
N SER A 216 -22.57 -12.12 -5.26
CA SER A 216 -23.17 -13.43 -5.00
C SER A 216 -22.54 -14.06 -3.77
N ALA A 217 -23.29 -14.09 -2.67
CA ALA A 217 -22.89 -14.71 -1.43
C ALA A 217 -22.49 -16.19 -1.60
N GLY A 218 -21.29 -16.56 -1.13
CA GLY A 218 -20.98 -17.93 -0.72
C GLY A 218 -20.59 -18.95 -1.79
N ARG A 219 -20.26 -18.56 -3.04
CA ARG A 219 -19.68 -19.48 -4.05
C ARG A 219 -18.27 -19.07 -4.44
N PRO A 220 -17.33 -20.04 -4.61
CA PRO A 220 -16.04 -19.76 -5.24
C PRO A 220 -16.30 -19.11 -6.60
N ARG A 221 -15.79 -17.91 -6.81
CA ARG A 221 -15.93 -17.20 -8.07
C ARG A 221 -14.98 -17.77 -9.11
N PRO A 222 -15.40 -17.86 -10.37
CA PRO A 222 -14.47 -18.15 -11.45
C PRO A 222 -13.37 -17.09 -11.52
N PRO A 223 -12.16 -17.46 -11.97
CA PRO A 223 -11.08 -16.49 -12.14
C PRO A 223 -11.52 -15.37 -13.08
N ALA A 224 -11.03 -14.14 -12.83
CA ALA A 224 -11.35 -12.99 -13.67
C ALA A 224 -10.70 -13.13 -15.05
N HIS A 225 -11.46 -12.84 -16.10
CA HIS A 225 -11.00 -12.87 -17.48
C HIS A 225 -10.63 -11.46 -17.96
N PRO A 226 -9.40 -11.21 -18.43
CA PRO A 226 -9.02 -9.92 -19.04
C PRO A 226 -9.95 -9.50 -20.18
N ARG A 227 -10.50 -10.46 -20.94
CA ARG A 227 -11.42 -10.19 -22.08
C ARG A 227 -12.75 -9.57 -21.66
N ASP A 228 -13.18 -9.73 -20.42
CA ASP A 228 -14.38 -9.08 -19.89
C ASP A 228 -14.23 -7.55 -19.83
N PHE A 229 -12.99 -7.06 -19.77
CA PHE A 229 -12.63 -5.64 -19.70
C PHE A 229 -11.97 -5.11 -20.97
N ARG A 230 -11.34 -6.02 -21.74
CA ARG A 230 -10.59 -5.72 -22.96
C ARG A 230 -10.75 -6.83 -23.99
N PRO A 231 -11.83 -6.80 -24.81
CA PRO A 231 -12.19 -7.88 -25.73
C PRO A 231 -11.12 -8.23 -26.78
N GLU A 232 -10.20 -7.30 -27.11
CA GLU A 232 -9.11 -7.52 -28.05
C GLU A 232 -7.96 -8.38 -27.50
N VAL A 233 -7.93 -8.72 -26.23
CA VAL A 233 -6.93 -9.64 -25.67
C VAL A 233 -7.06 -11.01 -26.36
N PRO A 234 -5.95 -11.60 -26.85
CA PRO A 234 -5.97 -12.93 -27.46
C PRO A 234 -6.55 -13.99 -26.52
N ARG A 235 -7.34 -14.94 -27.06
CA ARG A 235 -7.99 -15.97 -26.23
C ARG A 235 -7.00 -16.80 -25.42
N ASP A 236 -5.84 -17.14 -26.02
CA ASP A 236 -4.83 -17.94 -25.33
C ASP A 236 -4.18 -17.18 -24.17
N LEU A 237 -3.98 -15.86 -24.30
CA LEU A 237 -3.49 -15.01 -23.22
C LEU A 237 -4.54 -14.86 -22.11
N ASP A 238 -5.80 -14.65 -22.46
CA ASP A 238 -6.92 -14.59 -21.54
C ASP A 238 -7.04 -15.86 -20.71
N ALA A 239 -7.03 -17.03 -21.37
CA ALA A 239 -7.07 -18.32 -20.72
C ALA A 239 -5.86 -18.57 -19.80
N ALA A 240 -4.65 -18.16 -20.26
CA ALA A 240 -3.44 -18.29 -19.46
C ALA A 240 -3.50 -17.45 -18.17
N VAL A 241 -3.94 -16.20 -18.28
CA VAL A 241 -4.11 -15.31 -17.11
C VAL A 241 -5.19 -15.86 -16.18
N ALA A 242 -6.35 -16.28 -16.69
CA ALA A 242 -7.40 -16.87 -15.87
C ALA A 242 -6.94 -18.15 -15.15
N ARG A 243 -6.19 -19.04 -15.84
CA ARG A 243 -5.62 -20.25 -15.22
C ARG A 243 -4.61 -19.90 -14.13
N ALA A 244 -3.74 -18.92 -14.33
CA ALA A 244 -2.81 -18.46 -13.30
C ALA A 244 -3.52 -17.89 -12.06
N LEU A 245 -4.71 -17.29 -12.24
CA LEU A 245 -5.55 -16.73 -11.20
C LEU A 245 -6.49 -17.74 -10.51
N SER A 246 -6.40 -19.04 -10.84
CA SER A 246 -7.21 -20.07 -10.16
C SER A 246 -7.01 -20.04 -8.66
N VAL A 247 -8.12 -20.09 -7.90
CA VAL A 247 -8.11 -20.11 -6.43
C VAL A 247 -7.36 -21.36 -5.94
N ASN A 248 -7.66 -22.51 -6.54
CA ASN A 248 -6.97 -23.76 -6.25
C ASN A 248 -5.56 -23.78 -6.88
N PRO A 249 -4.47 -23.83 -6.10
CA PRO A 249 -3.11 -23.87 -6.63
C PRO A 249 -2.84 -25.01 -7.62
N THR A 250 -3.51 -26.16 -7.48
CA THR A 250 -3.33 -27.34 -8.34
C THR A 250 -3.93 -27.19 -9.75
N GLU A 251 -4.81 -26.20 -9.95
CA GLU A 251 -5.40 -25.88 -11.25
C GLU A 251 -4.54 -24.89 -12.04
N ARG A 252 -3.57 -24.26 -11.39
CA ARG A 252 -2.60 -23.35 -12.03
C ARG A 252 -1.65 -24.13 -12.93
N PHE A 253 -0.68 -23.47 -13.49
CA PHE A 253 0.42 -24.11 -14.23
C PHE A 253 1.28 -24.93 -13.26
N ALA A 254 1.85 -26.05 -13.74
CA ALA A 254 2.70 -26.91 -12.93
C ALA A 254 3.97 -26.17 -12.47
N ASP A 255 4.52 -25.33 -13.36
CA ASP A 255 5.66 -24.48 -13.06
C ASP A 255 5.67 -23.21 -13.92
N ALA A 256 6.62 -22.31 -13.65
CA ALA A 256 6.77 -21.07 -14.39
C ALA A 256 7.24 -21.29 -15.84
N ALA A 257 7.90 -22.40 -16.14
CA ALA A 257 8.34 -22.69 -17.50
C ALA A 257 7.16 -23.03 -18.42
N GLU A 258 6.15 -23.79 -17.92
CA GLU A 258 4.90 -24.09 -18.63
C GLU A 258 4.17 -22.79 -18.99
N LEU A 259 3.93 -21.91 -18.02
CA LEU A 259 3.31 -20.61 -18.29
C LEU A 259 4.12 -19.77 -19.28
N GLY A 260 5.45 -19.75 -19.12
CA GLY A 260 6.36 -19.03 -19.99
C GLY A 260 6.31 -19.50 -21.45
N LEU A 261 6.09 -20.80 -21.72
CA LEU A 261 5.91 -21.33 -23.06
C LEU A 261 4.64 -20.77 -23.72
N VAL A 262 3.52 -20.75 -23.00
CA VAL A 262 2.25 -20.20 -23.50
C VAL A 262 2.40 -18.71 -23.80
N LEU A 263 2.99 -17.93 -22.88
CA LEU A 263 3.18 -16.49 -23.07
C LEU A 263 4.11 -16.18 -24.26
N ARG A 264 5.19 -16.94 -24.47
CA ARG A 264 6.06 -16.80 -25.66
C ARG A 264 5.33 -17.08 -26.95
N SER A 265 4.51 -18.11 -26.98
CA SER A 265 3.69 -18.43 -28.16
C SER A 265 2.79 -17.26 -28.55
N VAL A 266 2.12 -16.65 -27.55
CA VAL A 266 1.26 -15.47 -27.79
C VAL A 266 2.07 -14.26 -28.24
N ALA A 267 3.24 -13.99 -27.63
CA ALA A 267 4.10 -12.87 -28.00
C ALA A 267 4.60 -12.98 -29.48
N GLN A 268 4.85 -14.21 -29.95
CA GLN A 268 5.32 -14.49 -31.29
C GLN A 268 4.17 -14.54 -32.31
N SER A 269 2.93 -14.77 -31.88
CA SER A 269 1.74 -14.74 -32.73
C SER A 269 1.48 -13.29 -33.12
N ARG A 270 2.15 -12.84 -34.20
CA ARG A 270 1.93 -11.53 -34.81
C ARG A 270 0.45 -11.46 -35.16
N PRO A 271 -0.32 -10.43 -34.78
CA PRO A 271 -1.65 -10.25 -35.34
C PRO A 271 -1.46 -10.27 -36.85
N ALA A 272 -2.17 -11.17 -37.53
CA ALA A 272 -2.20 -11.18 -38.98
C ALA A 272 -2.57 -9.75 -39.40
N ARG A 273 -1.56 -9.01 -39.83
CA ARG A 273 -1.75 -7.71 -40.45
C ARG A 273 -2.74 -8.00 -41.58
N ALA A 274 -3.99 -7.52 -41.41
CA ALA A 274 -4.98 -7.65 -42.45
C ALA A 274 -4.26 -7.32 -43.75
N ALA A 275 -4.13 -8.32 -44.63
CA ALA A 275 -3.53 -8.13 -45.93
C ALA A 275 -4.40 -7.06 -46.58
N VAL A 276 -3.91 -5.83 -46.56
CA VAL A 276 -4.44 -4.80 -47.47
C VAL A 276 -4.14 -5.35 -48.81
N SER A 277 -5.17 -5.99 -49.42
CA SER A 277 -5.14 -6.32 -50.83
C SER A 277 -4.69 -5.05 -51.56
N PRO A 278 -3.59 -5.09 -52.35
CA PRO A 278 -3.21 -3.94 -53.12
C PRO A 278 -4.41 -3.60 -54.01
N ALA A 279 -4.94 -2.40 -53.86
CA ALA A 279 -5.97 -1.90 -54.76
C ALA A 279 -5.43 -2.06 -56.20
N PRO A 280 -6.26 -2.52 -57.15
CA PRO A 280 -5.83 -2.65 -58.53
C PRO A 280 -5.32 -1.31 -59.06
N VAL A 281 -4.07 -1.30 -59.48
CA VAL A 281 -3.43 -0.13 -60.11
C VAL A 281 -4.22 0.20 -61.36
N PRO A 282 -4.81 1.40 -61.53
CA PRO A 282 -5.44 1.77 -62.79
C PRO A 282 -4.37 1.87 -63.87
N PRO A 283 -4.69 1.50 -65.13
CA PRO A 283 -3.73 1.54 -66.23
C PRO A 283 -3.24 2.96 -66.52
N PRO A 284 -1.98 3.14 -66.95
CA PRO A 284 -1.41 4.46 -67.20
C PRO A 284 -2.11 5.12 -68.40
N HIS A 285 -2.62 6.33 -68.18
CA HIS A 285 -3.07 7.20 -69.24
C HIS A 285 -1.88 7.72 -70.01
N PRO A 286 -1.92 7.70 -71.42
CA PRO A 286 -0.84 8.26 -72.20
C PRO A 286 -0.92 9.80 -72.26
N GLY A 287 0.17 10.41 -71.96
CA GLY A 287 0.63 11.65 -72.52
C GLY A 287 0.03 12.95 -72.01
N ASN A 288 0.84 13.67 -71.28
CA ASN A 288 1.09 15.08 -71.63
C ASN A 288 2.47 15.49 -71.08
N LEU A 289 3.40 15.70 -72.03
CA LEU A 289 4.66 16.35 -71.80
C LEU A 289 4.39 17.85 -71.60
N SER A 290 4.55 18.30 -70.28
CA SER A 290 4.59 19.73 -70.00
C SER A 290 6.00 20.07 -69.49
N THR A 291 6.55 21.02 -70.18
CA THR A 291 7.87 21.65 -70.01
C THR A 291 8.14 22.13 -68.58
N PRO A 292 9.41 22.16 -68.13
CA PRO A 292 9.79 22.66 -66.80
C PRO A 292 9.66 24.18 -66.69
N HIS A 293 8.96 24.63 -65.68
CA HIS A 293 8.86 26.04 -65.29
C HIS A 293 9.99 26.38 -64.31
N PRO A 294 10.66 27.54 -64.43
CA PRO A 294 11.73 27.95 -63.49
C PRO A 294 11.16 28.36 -62.13
N PRO A 295 11.97 28.25 -61.06
CA PRO A 295 11.52 28.54 -59.69
C PRO A 295 11.24 30.03 -59.48
N ALA A 296 10.13 30.35 -58.79
CA ALA A 296 9.79 31.70 -58.39
C ALA A 296 10.63 32.12 -57.14
N PRO A 297 10.93 33.44 -57.01
CA PRO A 297 11.72 33.96 -55.88
C PRO A 297 10.96 33.93 -54.56
N PRO A 298 11.67 33.91 -53.39
CA PRO A 298 11.06 33.89 -52.09
C PRO A 298 10.41 35.23 -51.73
N GLY A 299 9.16 35.20 -51.28
CA GLY A 299 8.46 36.33 -50.72
C GLY A 299 8.95 36.70 -49.30
N PRO A 300 8.71 37.95 -48.84
CA PRO A 300 9.25 38.43 -47.56
C PRO A 300 8.54 37.81 -46.35
N GLY A 301 9.37 37.49 -45.34
CA GLY A 301 8.96 36.81 -44.14
C GLY A 301 8.03 37.70 -43.24
N ASP A 302 6.97 37.07 -42.80
CA ASP A 302 6.15 37.56 -41.70
C ASP A 302 6.77 37.12 -40.37
N THR A 303 7.35 38.09 -39.70
CA THR A 303 7.77 38.00 -38.30
C THR A 303 6.55 38.15 -37.40
N THR A 304 5.91 37.05 -37.02
CA THR A 304 4.95 37.10 -35.91
C THR A 304 5.72 36.84 -34.61
N SER A 305 5.80 37.93 -33.85
CA SER A 305 6.29 38.01 -32.49
C SER A 305 5.50 37.09 -31.56
N PHE A 306 6.18 36.13 -30.93
CA PHE A 306 5.67 35.41 -29.76
C PHE A 306 5.59 36.36 -28.57
N VAL A 307 4.38 36.85 -28.27
CA VAL A 307 4.09 37.48 -26.99
C VAL A 307 3.96 36.41 -25.94
N ARG A 308 4.95 36.36 -25.08
CA ARG A 308 5.02 35.53 -23.88
C ARG A 308 4.00 36.07 -22.86
N SER A 309 2.86 35.44 -22.69
CA SER A 309 1.91 35.75 -21.62
C SER A 309 2.29 35.02 -20.34
N GLU A 310 3.25 35.57 -19.62
CA GLU A 310 3.47 35.22 -18.21
C GLU A 310 2.56 36.08 -17.35
N GLY A 311 1.68 35.48 -16.55
CA GLY A 311 1.06 36.22 -15.48
C GLY A 311 -0.42 35.95 -15.13
N ARG A 312 -1.06 34.88 -15.60
CA ARG A 312 -2.50 34.65 -15.26
C ARG A 312 -2.79 33.58 -14.23
N TRP A 313 -1.78 32.97 -13.61
CA TRP A 313 -1.94 31.88 -12.61
C TRP A 313 -1.79 32.36 -11.15
N LEU A 314 -1.35 33.59 -10.90
CA LEU A 314 -1.16 34.09 -9.54
C LEU A 314 -2.48 34.57 -8.88
N ALA A 315 -3.46 35.00 -9.65
CA ALA A 315 -4.70 35.52 -9.10
C ALA A 315 -5.56 34.47 -8.35
N PRO A 316 -5.77 33.25 -8.84
CA PRO A 316 -6.53 32.23 -8.10
C PRO A 316 -5.79 31.70 -6.86
N VAL A 317 -4.45 31.66 -6.88
CA VAL A 317 -3.65 31.20 -5.73
C VAL A 317 -3.71 32.19 -4.58
N VAL A 318 -3.62 33.50 -4.87
CA VAL A 318 -3.73 34.56 -3.86
C VAL A 318 -5.13 34.58 -3.24
N LEU A 319 -6.18 34.38 -4.04
CA LEU A 319 -7.57 34.31 -3.55
C LEU A 319 -7.76 33.10 -2.61
N LEU A 320 -7.19 31.95 -2.95
CA LEU A 320 -7.28 30.71 -2.14
C LEU A 320 -6.55 30.86 -0.79
N VAL A 321 -5.40 31.52 -0.77
CA VAL A 321 -4.66 31.83 0.45
C VAL A 321 -5.42 32.81 1.35
N LEU A 322 -6.04 33.83 0.77
CA LEU A 322 -6.84 34.79 1.54
C LEU A 322 -8.10 34.16 2.14
N VAL A 323 -8.75 33.25 1.42
CA VAL A 323 -9.91 32.48 1.94
C VAL A 323 -9.48 31.56 3.07
N ALA A 324 -8.33 30.87 2.94
CA ALA A 324 -7.79 30.01 3.99
C ALA A 324 -7.47 30.81 5.28
N ILE A 325 -6.87 32.00 5.13
CA ILE A 325 -6.59 32.89 6.28
C ILE A 325 -7.88 33.37 6.94
N ALA A 326 -8.90 33.74 6.16
CA ALA A 326 -10.18 34.15 6.69
C ALA A 326 -10.92 33.04 7.45
N VAL A 327 -10.83 31.78 6.97
CA VAL A 327 -11.38 30.60 7.66
C VAL A 327 -10.63 30.34 8.97
N VAL A 328 -9.30 30.43 8.98
CA VAL A 328 -8.50 30.27 10.20
C VAL A 328 -8.82 31.35 11.24
N ILE A 329 -8.96 32.60 10.82
CA ILE A 329 -9.36 33.69 11.73
C ILE A 329 -10.78 33.48 12.25
N GLY A 330 -11.72 33.02 11.40
CA GLY A 330 -13.08 32.68 11.80
C GLY A 330 -13.16 31.57 12.82
N VAL A 331 -12.37 30.51 12.63
CA VAL A 331 -12.28 29.38 13.59
C VAL A 331 -11.62 29.81 14.90
N LEU A 332 -10.60 30.66 14.86
CA LEU A 332 -9.96 31.22 16.05
C LEU A 332 -10.88 32.13 16.87
N GLN A 333 -11.79 32.88 16.22
CA GLN A 333 -12.77 33.70 16.91
C GLN A 333 -13.92 32.89 17.52
N LEU A 334 -14.35 31.79 16.86
CA LEU A 334 -15.33 30.87 17.44
C LEU A 334 -14.77 30.02 18.60
N SER A 335 -13.45 29.86 18.69
CA SER A 335 -12.80 29.08 19.74
C SER A 335 -12.50 29.86 21.06
N GLY A 336 -12.96 31.13 21.17
CA GLY A 336 -12.92 31.90 22.41
C GLY A 336 -11.53 32.21 23.00
N LYS A 337 -10.44 32.15 22.20
CA LYS A 337 -9.05 32.31 22.70
C LYS A 337 -8.43 33.70 22.47
N VAL A 338 -9.19 34.67 21.95
CA VAL A 338 -8.71 36.08 21.88
C VAL A 338 -9.84 37.01 22.28
N SER A 339 -9.85 37.41 23.57
CA SER A 339 -10.59 38.59 24.05
C SER A 339 -9.62 39.74 24.14
N ILE A 340 -9.74 40.69 23.22
CA ILE A 340 -9.13 42.00 23.36
C ILE A 340 -10.26 42.98 23.63
N ILE A 341 -10.11 43.74 24.76
CA ILE A 341 -10.81 44.95 25.22
C ILE A 341 -11.90 44.77 26.29
N GLY A 342 -11.55 45.22 27.50
CA GLY A 342 -12.19 46.25 28.27
C GLY A 342 -13.23 45.90 29.32
N GLY A 343 -12.79 45.86 30.55
CA GLY A 343 -13.34 46.58 31.70
C GLY A 343 -14.82 46.41 32.08
N GLY A 344 -15.05 45.96 33.35
CA GLY A 344 -16.31 46.12 34.04
C GLY A 344 -16.49 45.14 35.16
N GLY A 345 -16.21 45.55 36.41
CA GLY A 345 -16.37 44.75 37.61
C GLY A 345 -17.83 44.41 37.91
N GLY A 346 -18.03 43.15 38.28
CA GLY A 346 -19.28 42.64 38.82
C GLY A 346 -18.98 41.47 39.73
N THR A 347 -18.97 41.67 41.03
CA THR A 347 -18.92 40.61 42.03
C THR A 347 -20.16 39.74 41.92
N SER A 348 -20.01 38.55 41.44
CA SER A 348 -21.03 37.49 41.51
C SER A 348 -20.50 36.35 42.37
N ALA A 349 -21.31 35.90 43.28
CA ALA A 349 -21.00 34.85 44.25
C ALA A 349 -20.59 33.56 43.55
N ALA A 350 -19.58 32.88 44.11
CA ALA A 350 -19.12 31.58 43.64
C ALA A 350 -20.25 30.54 43.69
N PRO A 351 -20.46 29.76 42.63
CA PRO A 351 -21.32 28.58 42.69
C PRO A 351 -20.70 27.54 43.63
N PRO A 352 -21.52 26.66 44.26
CA PRO A 352 -21.02 25.64 45.16
C PRO A 352 -20.08 24.69 44.37
N PRO A 353 -19.05 24.11 45.07
CA PRO A 353 -18.11 23.22 44.39
C PRO A 353 -18.84 22.03 43.78
N SER A 354 -18.70 21.86 42.51
CA SER A 354 -19.10 20.63 41.81
C SER A 354 -18.35 19.45 42.43
N PRO A 355 -18.97 18.28 42.59
CA PRO A 355 -18.29 17.12 43.14
C PRO A 355 -17.01 16.84 42.34
N THR A 356 -15.89 16.82 43.00
CA THR A 356 -14.57 16.57 42.39
C THR A 356 -14.56 15.12 41.95
N VAL A 357 -14.84 14.87 40.69
CA VAL A 357 -14.69 13.55 40.05
C VAL A 357 -13.19 13.35 39.85
N SER A 358 -12.59 12.40 40.57
CA SER A 358 -11.16 12.13 40.45
C SER A 358 -10.89 11.11 39.32
N GLN A 359 -9.85 11.39 38.55
CA GLN A 359 -9.43 10.48 37.49
C GLN A 359 -8.72 9.27 38.08
N VAL A 360 -9.06 8.07 37.54
CA VAL A 360 -8.41 6.81 37.89
C VAL A 360 -7.45 6.45 36.76
N PRO A 361 -6.16 6.18 37.06
CA PRO A 361 -5.23 5.75 36.02
C PRO A 361 -5.64 4.36 35.48
N LEU A 362 -5.75 4.23 34.16
CA LEU A 362 -5.82 2.97 33.45
C LEU A 362 -4.49 2.71 32.75
N HIS A 363 -3.95 1.53 32.95
CA HIS A 363 -2.76 1.08 32.23
C HIS A 363 -3.17 0.25 30.99
N ALA A 364 -2.41 0.36 29.91
CA ALA A 364 -2.65 -0.41 28.70
C ALA A 364 -2.70 -1.92 29.01
N GLY A 365 -3.85 -2.56 28.82
CA GLY A 365 -4.05 -3.98 29.06
C GLY A 365 -3.85 -4.80 27.80
N GLY A 366 -4.53 -4.44 26.73
CA GLY A 366 -4.46 -5.17 25.46
C GLY A 366 -5.67 -4.96 24.59
N THR A 367 -5.75 -5.77 23.53
CA THR A 367 -6.90 -5.83 22.62
C THR A 367 -7.53 -7.21 22.65
N LEU A 368 -8.82 -7.29 22.35
CA LEU A 368 -9.57 -8.54 22.26
C LEU A 368 -10.29 -8.62 20.91
N LYS A 369 -10.20 -9.79 20.27
CA LYS A 369 -10.93 -10.13 19.04
C LYS A 369 -11.77 -11.39 19.31
N PRO A 370 -13.09 -11.34 19.23
CA PRO A 370 -13.90 -12.56 19.28
C PRO A 370 -13.68 -13.34 17.98
N ASN A 371 -13.60 -14.66 18.09
CA ASN A 371 -13.42 -15.57 16.97
C ASN A 371 -12.30 -15.15 16.01
N PRO A 372 -11.04 -15.02 16.50
CA PRO A 372 -9.95 -14.64 15.61
C PRO A 372 -9.79 -15.70 14.52
N PRO A 373 -9.56 -15.31 13.24
CA PRO A 373 -9.03 -16.24 12.27
C PRO A 373 -7.72 -16.82 12.82
N ALA A 374 -7.46 -18.08 12.56
CA ALA A 374 -6.25 -18.75 13.05
C ALA A 374 -5.01 -17.90 12.73
N GLY A 375 -4.29 -17.42 13.77
CA GLY A 375 -3.02 -16.75 13.64
C GLY A 375 -2.85 -15.34 14.23
N ASP A 376 -3.91 -14.54 14.42
CA ASP A 376 -3.77 -13.21 15.05
C ASP A 376 -4.95 -12.86 15.96
N PRO A 377 -4.79 -13.05 17.29
CA PRO A 377 -5.83 -12.71 18.27
C PRO A 377 -5.92 -11.22 18.62
N TYR A 378 -5.02 -10.36 18.13
CA TYR A 378 -4.88 -8.99 18.62
C TYR A 378 -5.06 -7.93 17.53
N GLU A 379 -5.50 -6.72 17.92
CA GLU A 379 -5.74 -5.55 17.08
C GLU A 379 -4.73 -4.48 17.47
N HIS A 380 -3.67 -4.23 16.65
CA HIS A 380 -2.61 -3.26 16.93
C HIS A 380 -2.17 -3.23 18.40
N GLN A 381 -1.80 -4.40 18.94
CA GLN A 381 -1.41 -4.57 20.34
C GLN A 381 -0.21 -3.67 20.72
N ASP A 382 0.66 -3.38 19.78
CA ASP A 382 1.83 -2.50 19.90
C ASP A 382 1.47 -1.04 20.12
N GLN A 383 0.25 -0.62 19.71
CA GLN A 383 -0.24 0.76 19.83
C GLN A 383 -1.19 0.96 21.01
N VAL A 384 -1.54 -0.09 21.74
CA VAL A 384 -2.51 -0.01 22.86
C VAL A 384 -2.11 1.07 23.88
N ALA A 385 -0.81 1.20 24.18
CA ALA A 385 -0.32 2.21 25.10
C ALA A 385 -0.67 3.65 24.66
N GLN A 386 -0.82 3.92 23.37
CA GLN A 386 -1.15 5.24 22.83
C GLN A 386 -2.58 5.71 23.16
N ALA A 387 -3.47 4.78 23.53
CA ALA A 387 -4.82 5.13 24.00
C ALA A 387 -4.89 5.41 25.51
N PHE A 388 -3.76 5.33 26.23
CA PHE A 388 -3.67 5.47 27.68
C PHE A 388 -2.46 6.31 28.13
N ASP A 389 -1.77 7.00 27.20
CA ASP A 389 -0.52 7.72 27.46
C ASP A 389 -0.71 9.19 27.89
N GLY A 390 -1.94 9.66 27.91
CA GLY A 390 -2.29 11.05 28.24
C GLY A 390 -1.96 12.05 27.12
N ASN A 391 -1.59 11.57 25.92
CA ASN A 391 -1.20 12.41 24.79
C ASN A 391 -2.25 12.34 23.66
N PRO A 392 -3.11 13.33 23.47
CA PRO A 392 -4.15 13.30 22.44
C PRO A 392 -3.62 13.40 21.00
N SER A 393 -2.31 13.54 20.80
CA SER A 393 -1.67 13.54 19.48
C SER A 393 -1.25 12.14 19.00
N THR A 394 -1.26 11.17 19.89
CA THR A 394 -1.08 9.74 19.60
C THR A 394 -2.44 9.07 19.56
N SER A 395 -2.56 7.90 18.91
CA SER A 395 -3.81 7.15 18.91
C SER A 395 -3.59 5.68 18.59
N TRP A 396 -4.36 4.83 19.26
CA TRP A 396 -4.62 3.47 18.82
C TRP A 396 -5.73 3.46 17.78
N SER A 397 -5.66 2.54 16.80
CA SER A 397 -6.73 2.35 15.81
C SER A 397 -6.94 0.88 15.49
N THR A 398 -8.18 0.54 15.07
CA THR A 398 -8.44 -0.79 14.51
C THR A 398 -7.72 -0.97 13.18
N GLN A 399 -7.58 -2.21 12.74
CA GLN A 399 -7.28 -2.49 11.33
C GLN A 399 -8.36 -1.89 10.42
N TRP A 400 -8.03 -1.77 9.12
CA TRP A 400 -8.98 -1.35 8.11
C TRP A 400 -9.86 -2.52 7.68
N TYR A 401 -11.16 -2.28 7.61
CA TYR A 401 -12.15 -3.29 7.22
C TYR A 401 -12.89 -2.84 5.94
N PRO A 402 -13.30 -3.79 5.08
CA PRO A 402 -14.01 -3.45 3.85
C PRO A 402 -15.45 -2.98 4.09
N THR A 403 -16.02 -3.25 5.26
CA THR A 403 -17.38 -2.83 5.65
C THR A 403 -17.40 -2.28 7.08
N PRO A 404 -18.44 -1.50 7.44
CA PRO A 404 -18.55 -0.95 8.80
C PRO A 404 -18.80 -2.01 9.90
N VAL A 405 -19.09 -3.26 9.53
CA VAL A 405 -19.29 -4.40 10.43
C VAL A 405 -18.18 -5.42 10.24
N PHE A 406 -16.93 -4.96 10.29
CA PHE A 406 -15.70 -5.78 10.27
C PHE A 406 -15.59 -6.76 9.09
N GLY A 407 -16.21 -6.44 7.95
CA GLY A 407 -16.14 -7.27 6.73
C GLY A 407 -16.80 -8.64 6.84
N GLY A 408 -17.62 -8.88 7.87
CA GLY A 408 -18.19 -10.19 8.16
C GLY A 408 -17.17 -11.20 8.72
N LEU A 409 -15.97 -10.73 9.05
CA LEU A 409 -14.90 -11.57 9.60
C LEU A 409 -15.03 -11.76 11.12
N ARG A 410 -15.68 -10.82 11.79
CA ARG A 410 -15.92 -10.81 13.24
C ARG A 410 -17.07 -9.87 13.60
N ASP A 411 -17.59 -9.99 14.82
CA ASP A 411 -18.73 -9.18 15.28
C ASP A 411 -18.30 -7.86 15.92
N ALA A 412 -17.10 -7.80 16.48
CA ALA A 412 -16.58 -6.63 17.19
C ALA A 412 -15.07 -6.71 17.45
N VAL A 413 -14.49 -5.63 17.99
CA VAL A 413 -13.12 -5.54 18.48
C VAL A 413 -13.10 -4.77 19.79
N GLY A 414 -12.29 -5.21 20.78
CA GLY A 414 -12.12 -4.55 22.06
C GLY A 414 -10.71 -4.04 22.30
N ILE A 415 -10.59 -2.88 22.96
CA ILE A 415 -9.36 -2.39 23.60
C ILE A 415 -9.64 -2.16 25.09
N TYR A 416 -8.76 -2.64 25.98
CA TYR A 416 -9.01 -2.57 27.42
C TYR A 416 -7.83 -2.03 28.21
N GLY A 417 -8.17 -1.36 29.31
CA GLY A 417 -7.24 -0.91 30.33
C GLY A 417 -7.36 -1.70 31.62
N ASP A 418 -6.24 -1.79 32.36
CA ASP A 418 -6.11 -2.39 33.68
C ASP A 418 -6.04 -1.27 34.75
N ALA A 419 -6.96 -1.24 35.68
CA ALA A 419 -6.96 -0.32 36.80
C ALA A 419 -6.03 -0.77 37.95
N GLY A 420 -5.34 -1.93 37.79
CA GLY A 420 -4.46 -2.51 38.81
C GLY A 420 -5.19 -3.24 39.95
N GLN A 421 -6.38 -2.80 40.32
CA GLN A 421 -7.26 -3.40 41.30
C GLN A 421 -8.73 -3.13 40.93
N PRO A 422 -9.68 -3.89 41.48
CA PRO A 422 -11.11 -3.60 41.26
C PRO A 422 -11.49 -2.18 41.76
N VAL A 423 -12.08 -1.39 40.85
CA VAL A 423 -12.53 -0.01 41.11
C VAL A 423 -13.92 0.19 40.50
N ALA A 424 -14.80 0.89 41.26
CA ALA A 424 -16.10 1.31 40.76
C ALA A 424 -15.95 2.64 40.02
N LEU A 425 -16.04 2.62 38.69
CA LEU A 425 -16.03 3.81 37.88
C LEU A 425 -17.45 4.39 37.73
N LYS A 426 -17.54 5.70 37.63
CA LYS A 426 -18.80 6.39 37.26
C LYS A 426 -18.84 6.69 35.77
N ARG A 427 -17.67 6.99 35.19
CA ARG A 427 -17.58 7.46 33.82
C ARG A 427 -16.30 7.01 33.15
N ILE A 428 -16.42 6.64 31.87
CA ILE A 428 -15.28 6.47 30.95
C ILE A 428 -15.45 7.48 29.82
N GLU A 429 -14.41 8.26 29.53
CA GLU A 429 -14.35 9.16 28.39
C GLU A 429 -13.42 8.58 27.33
N VAL A 430 -13.86 8.66 26.07
CA VAL A 430 -13.11 8.21 24.90
C VAL A 430 -12.94 9.38 23.95
N ASP A 431 -11.70 9.79 23.74
CA ASP A 431 -11.34 10.84 22.79
C ASP A 431 -10.95 10.18 21.46
N THR A 432 -11.44 10.71 20.34
CA THR A 432 -11.13 10.19 18.99
C THR A 432 -10.92 11.30 17.98
N THR A 433 -9.99 11.07 17.05
CA THR A 433 -9.78 11.90 15.86
C THR A 433 -10.67 11.48 14.68
N LEU A 434 -11.34 10.31 14.77
CA LEU A 434 -12.19 9.75 13.72
C LEU A 434 -13.57 9.39 14.32
N PRO A 435 -14.49 10.36 14.51
CA PRO A 435 -15.80 10.12 15.12
C PRO A 435 -16.77 9.40 14.18
N GLY A 436 -17.83 8.76 14.76
CA GLY A 436 -18.92 8.14 14.01
C GLY A 436 -18.98 6.61 14.10
N TRP A 437 -18.01 5.94 14.72
CA TRP A 437 -18.06 4.52 15.03
C TRP A 437 -18.88 4.24 16.30
N THR A 438 -19.25 3.00 16.54
CA THR A 438 -20.14 2.61 17.67
C THR A 438 -19.40 1.70 18.63
N ALA A 439 -19.53 1.96 19.92
CA ALA A 439 -18.97 1.12 20.98
C ALA A 439 -19.89 1.00 22.21
N ALA A 440 -19.59 0.01 23.03
CA ALA A 440 -20.12 -0.18 24.39
C ALA A 440 -18.97 -0.43 25.37
N ILE A 441 -19.25 -0.39 26.66
CA ILE A 441 -18.26 -0.72 27.68
C ILE A 441 -18.54 -2.11 28.22
N GLU A 442 -17.51 -2.96 28.30
CA GLU A 442 -17.51 -4.26 28.94
C GLU A 442 -16.51 -4.28 30.10
N THR A 443 -16.73 -5.17 31.06
CA THR A 443 -15.90 -5.28 32.27
C THR A 443 -15.43 -6.72 32.51
N SER A 444 -14.29 -6.86 33.18
CA SER A 444 -13.76 -8.15 33.58
C SER A 444 -12.95 -8.03 34.88
N ASP A 445 -12.85 -9.11 35.64
CA ASP A 445 -12.02 -9.19 36.84
C ASP A 445 -10.73 -9.98 36.59
N ASP A 446 -10.68 -10.79 35.52
CA ASP A 446 -9.55 -11.66 35.18
C ASP A 446 -8.89 -11.33 33.80
N GLY A 447 -9.49 -10.40 33.03
CA GLY A 447 -9.02 -10.04 31.68
C GLY A 447 -9.31 -11.09 30.62
N GLN A 448 -10.01 -12.18 30.95
CA GLN A 448 -10.35 -13.28 30.05
C GLN A 448 -11.86 -13.46 29.88
N ASN A 449 -12.61 -13.36 30.98
CA ASN A 449 -14.06 -13.46 30.98
C ASN A 449 -14.70 -12.07 31.05
N TRP A 450 -15.39 -11.67 29.99
CA TRP A 450 -15.96 -10.34 29.86
C TRP A 450 -17.47 -10.35 30.06
N SER A 451 -17.99 -9.28 30.67
CA SER A 451 -19.42 -9.09 30.85
C SER A 451 -20.17 -8.95 29.51
N ALA A 452 -21.49 -9.08 29.54
CA ALA A 452 -22.28 -8.66 28.38
C ALA A 452 -22.10 -7.14 28.15
N PRO A 453 -22.07 -6.68 26.86
CA PRO A 453 -21.90 -5.28 26.54
C PRO A 453 -23.01 -4.42 27.20
N GLY A 454 -22.62 -3.31 27.77
CA GLY A 454 -23.50 -2.25 28.23
C GLY A 454 -24.21 -1.53 27.06
N PRO A 455 -24.96 -0.45 27.34
CA PRO A 455 -25.59 0.36 26.29
C PRO A 455 -24.54 0.87 25.28
N SER A 456 -24.82 0.67 23.98
CA SER A 456 -23.95 1.15 22.90
C SER A 456 -24.21 2.61 22.57
N ALA A 457 -23.16 3.35 22.24
CA ALA A 457 -23.25 4.73 21.78
C ALA A 457 -22.41 4.94 20.51
N THR A 458 -22.85 5.86 19.65
CA THR A 458 -22.03 6.36 18.55
C THR A 458 -21.02 7.37 19.11
N VAL A 459 -19.73 7.09 18.90
CA VAL A 459 -18.64 7.88 19.48
C VAL A 459 -18.49 9.20 18.73
N SER A 460 -18.65 10.30 19.45
CA SER A 460 -18.31 11.66 19.00
C SER A 460 -16.81 11.94 19.19
N SER A 461 -16.31 13.12 18.85
CA SER A 461 -14.90 13.50 19.07
C SER A 461 -14.43 13.31 20.52
N GLN A 462 -15.34 13.47 21.46
CA GLN A 462 -15.19 13.14 22.88
C GLN A 462 -16.50 12.52 23.35
N GLN A 463 -16.48 11.22 23.64
CA GLN A 463 -17.65 10.45 24.06
C GLN A 463 -17.53 10.05 25.53
N SER A 464 -18.56 10.34 26.29
CA SER A 464 -18.68 9.92 27.70
C SER A 464 -19.66 8.75 27.81
N PHE A 465 -19.23 7.70 28.51
CA PHE A 465 -20.05 6.54 28.88
C PHE A 465 -20.29 6.57 30.39
N ASP A 466 -21.56 6.58 30.80
CA ASP A 466 -21.95 6.36 32.20
C ASP A 466 -21.83 4.87 32.51
N VAL A 467 -20.92 4.53 33.40
CA VAL A 467 -20.63 3.15 33.83
C VAL A 467 -20.94 2.90 35.30
N SER A 468 -21.64 3.83 35.95
CA SER A 468 -21.96 3.77 37.38
C SER A 468 -22.72 2.53 37.82
N ALA A 469 -23.49 1.93 36.90
CA ALA A 469 -24.28 0.71 37.14
C ALA A 469 -23.49 -0.59 36.95
N LEU A 470 -22.25 -0.56 36.39
CA LEU A 470 -21.50 -1.77 36.08
C LEU A 470 -20.77 -2.40 37.28
N GLY A 471 -20.66 -1.70 38.39
CA GLY A 471 -20.02 -2.22 39.59
C GLY A 471 -18.52 -1.94 39.69
N SER A 472 -17.81 -2.76 40.48
CA SER A 472 -16.37 -2.62 40.71
C SER A 472 -15.62 -3.72 39.98
N HIS A 473 -14.78 -3.35 39.00
CA HIS A 473 -14.02 -4.28 38.20
C HIS A 473 -12.58 -3.80 37.99
N ARG A 474 -11.66 -4.73 37.71
CA ARG A 474 -10.26 -4.42 37.46
C ARG A 474 -10.02 -4.02 36.00
N TYR A 475 -10.64 -4.69 35.02
CA TYR A 475 -10.44 -4.45 33.60
C TYR A 475 -11.66 -3.82 32.98
N TRP A 476 -11.45 -2.79 32.16
CA TRP A 476 -12.47 -1.99 31.50
C TRP A 476 -12.19 -1.90 30.02
N MET A 477 -13.10 -2.35 29.16
CA MET A 477 -12.94 -2.47 27.72
C MET A 477 -13.89 -1.56 26.97
N VAL A 478 -13.37 -0.89 25.97
CA VAL A 478 -14.14 -0.23 24.91
C VAL A 478 -14.38 -1.27 23.81
N TRP A 479 -15.61 -1.75 23.72
CA TRP A 479 -16.05 -2.80 22.80
C TRP A 479 -16.66 -2.19 21.56
N ILE A 480 -15.97 -2.23 20.40
CA ILE A 480 -16.32 -1.55 19.16
C ILE A 480 -17.12 -2.52 18.30
N THR A 481 -18.36 -2.15 17.96
CA THR A 481 -19.30 -3.00 17.21
C THR A 481 -19.56 -2.51 15.78
N LYS A 482 -19.26 -1.24 15.49
CA LYS A 482 -19.42 -0.66 14.14
C LYS A 482 -18.34 0.38 13.89
N LEU A 483 -17.78 0.34 12.71
CA LEU A 483 -16.71 1.22 12.25
C LEU A 483 -17.26 2.38 11.41
N VAL A 484 -16.44 3.42 11.21
CA VAL A 484 -16.74 4.57 10.35
C VAL A 484 -15.83 4.57 9.12
N ALA A 485 -16.31 5.15 8.02
CA ALA A 485 -15.53 5.30 6.80
C ALA A 485 -14.33 6.24 7.03
N GLY A 486 -13.16 5.76 6.68
CA GLY A 486 -11.91 6.51 6.65
C GLY A 486 -11.29 6.47 5.24
N PRO A 487 -10.06 6.98 5.08
CA PRO A 487 -9.42 7.10 3.76
C PRO A 487 -9.21 5.77 3.03
N ASN A 488 -9.02 4.67 3.77
CA ASN A 488 -8.63 3.36 3.21
C ASN A 488 -9.67 2.25 3.44
N GLY A 489 -10.84 2.56 3.99
CA GLY A 489 -11.88 1.61 4.36
C GLY A 489 -12.59 2.02 5.64
N PHE A 490 -13.12 1.06 6.40
CA PHE A 490 -13.79 1.32 7.67
C PHE A 490 -12.86 1.07 8.86
N GLN A 491 -12.83 2.00 9.83
CA GLN A 491 -11.91 1.97 10.96
C GLN A 491 -12.55 2.66 12.18
N ALA A 492 -12.06 2.37 13.39
CA ALA A 492 -12.20 3.19 14.57
C ALA A 492 -10.81 3.63 15.05
N SER A 493 -10.72 4.81 15.65
CA SER A 493 -9.49 5.34 16.25
C SER A 493 -9.79 5.87 17.64
N ILE A 494 -8.89 5.67 18.59
CA ILE A 494 -8.98 6.16 19.96
C ILE A 494 -7.69 6.90 20.29
N ALA A 495 -7.81 8.20 20.55
CA ALA A 495 -6.68 9.02 20.95
C ALA A 495 -6.41 8.90 22.46
N GLU A 496 -7.48 8.76 23.27
CA GLU A 496 -7.31 8.66 24.72
C GLU A 496 -8.53 7.99 25.38
N ILE A 497 -8.29 7.16 26.39
CA ILE A 497 -9.31 6.59 27.29
C ILE A 497 -9.04 7.07 28.71
N LYS A 498 -10.02 7.76 29.29
CA LYS A 498 -9.94 8.31 30.67
C LYS A 498 -11.05 7.72 31.52
N ALA A 499 -10.72 7.35 32.76
CA ALA A 499 -11.65 6.77 33.71
C ALA A 499 -11.82 7.69 34.91
N PHE A 500 -13.04 7.75 35.48
CA PHE A 500 -13.39 8.63 36.58
C PHE A 500 -14.27 7.90 37.62
N HIS A 501 -14.05 8.18 38.90
CA HIS A 501 -14.86 7.67 39.99
C HIS A 501 -15.48 8.76 40.88
#